data_83410d62e1ce4a013dc346e144451132
#
_entry.id   83410d62e1ce4a013dc346e144451132
#
_cell.length_a   1.000
_cell.length_b   1.000
_cell.length_c   1.000
_cell.angle_alpha   90.00
_cell.angle_beta   90.00
_cell.angle_gamma   90.00
#
_symmetry.space_group_name_H-M   'P 1'
#
loop_
_entity.id
_entity.type
_entity.pdbx_description
1 polymer ?
#
loop_
_entity_poly.entity_id
_entity_poly.type
_entity_poly.pdbx_seq_one_letter_code
_entity_poly.pdbx_strand_id
1 'polypeptide(L)'
;MANRLALSGTVCRAPVRKVSPSGIPHCQFVIEHRSVQEEAGFHRQAWCRMPVIVSGQENQAITHSITVGTVVTVQGFVSCHQARNGLSKLVLHAEQIELIDSGD
;
A
#
# COMPACT_ATOMS: atom_id res chain seq x y z
N MET A 1 14.36 8.53 -13.45
CA MET A 1 14.35 7.07 -13.45
C MET A 1 12.97 6.56 -13.09
N ALA A 2 12.53 5.50 -13.75
CA ALA A 2 11.19 4.95 -13.51
C ALA A 2 11.11 4.28 -12.14
N ASN A 3 10.05 4.59 -11.41
CA ASN A 3 9.72 3.94 -10.14
C ASN A 3 8.23 4.15 -9.91
N ARG A 4 7.44 3.30 -10.52
CA ARG A 4 6.00 3.39 -10.46
C ARG A 4 5.41 2.01 -10.27
N LEU A 5 4.49 1.89 -9.32
CA LEU A 5 3.81 0.64 -9.03
C LEU A 5 2.33 0.91 -8.84
N ALA A 6 1.50 0.08 -9.45
CA ALA A 6 0.07 0.04 -9.16
C ALA A 6 -0.25 -1.35 -8.67
N LEU A 7 -0.82 -1.45 -7.48
CA LEU A 7 -1.09 -2.73 -6.85
C LEU A 7 -2.46 -2.70 -6.21
N SER A 8 -3.29 -3.69 -6.50
CA SER A 8 -4.59 -3.84 -5.87
C SER A 8 -4.50 -4.89 -4.77
N GLY A 9 -5.28 -4.70 -3.73
CA GLY A 9 -5.30 -5.67 -2.65
C GLY A 9 -6.35 -5.34 -1.62
N THR A 10 -6.44 -6.23 -0.64
CA THR A 10 -7.37 -6.10 0.48
C THR A 10 -6.59 -5.66 1.70
N VAL A 11 -7.06 -4.62 2.37
CA VAL A 11 -6.43 -4.14 3.60
C VAL A 11 -6.49 -5.24 4.64
N CYS A 12 -5.34 -5.66 5.13
CA CYS A 12 -5.23 -6.73 6.11
C CYS A 12 -4.71 -6.27 7.47
N ARG A 13 -4.26 -5.03 7.58
CA ARG A 13 -3.90 -4.40 8.84
C ARG A 13 -4.51 -3.02 8.90
N ALA A 14 -5.11 -2.70 10.04
CA ALA A 14 -5.79 -1.42 10.24
C ALA A 14 -4.80 -0.26 10.10
N PRO A 15 -5.26 0.88 9.54
CA PRO A 15 -4.40 2.04 9.41
C PRO A 15 -3.90 2.57 10.76
N VAL A 16 -2.62 2.91 10.80
CA VAL A 16 -1.98 3.54 11.95
C VAL A 16 -1.53 4.94 11.53
N ARG A 17 -1.89 5.94 12.31
CA ARG A 17 -1.58 7.33 12.01
C ARG A 17 -0.46 7.81 12.89
N LYS A 18 0.48 8.53 12.29
CA LYS A 18 1.63 9.11 12.99
C LYS A 18 1.89 10.49 12.41
N VAL A 19 2.49 11.34 13.23
CA VAL A 19 2.94 12.65 12.78
C VAL A 19 4.45 12.70 12.98
N SER A 20 5.17 13.07 11.92
CA SER A 20 6.63 13.17 12.00
C SER A 20 7.03 14.39 12.82
N PRO A 21 8.31 14.46 13.26
CA PRO A 21 8.78 15.64 13.99
C PRO A 21 8.61 16.95 13.22
N SER A 22 8.60 16.91 11.89
CA SER A 22 8.37 18.09 11.07
C SER A 22 6.89 18.43 10.91
N GLY A 23 5.98 17.66 11.56
CA GLY A 23 4.55 17.95 11.52
C GLY A 23 3.83 17.33 10.33
N ILE A 24 4.47 16.45 9.58
CA ILE A 24 3.84 15.81 8.43
C ILE A 24 3.07 14.58 8.89
N PRO A 25 1.76 14.51 8.60
CA PRO A 25 0.97 13.34 8.96
C PRO A 25 1.25 12.17 8.01
N HIS A 26 1.27 10.97 8.56
CA HIS A 26 1.44 9.73 7.81
C HIS A 26 0.39 8.74 8.25
N CYS A 27 -0.08 7.94 7.30
CA CYS A 27 -0.98 6.84 7.57
C CYS A 27 -0.37 5.58 6.97
N GLN A 28 -0.26 4.53 7.77
CA GLN A 28 0.34 3.27 7.33
C GLN A 28 -0.67 2.16 7.46
N PHE A 29 -0.75 1.33 6.44
CA PHE A 29 -1.57 0.12 6.47
C PHE A 29 -0.89 -0.93 5.58
N VAL A 30 -1.45 -2.14 5.56
CA VAL A 30 -0.90 -3.24 4.76
C VAL A 30 -2.01 -3.79 3.89
N ILE A 31 -1.71 -4.01 2.61
CA ILE A 31 -2.63 -4.69 1.71
C ILE A 31 -2.10 -6.08 1.38
N GLU A 32 -3.02 -7.03 1.24
CA GLU A 32 -2.70 -8.36 0.76
C GLU A 32 -3.15 -8.47 -0.68
N HIS A 33 -2.21 -8.80 -1.55
CA HIS A 33 -2.44 -8.91 -2.98
C HIS A 33 -2.42 -10.38 -3.39
N ARG A 34 -3.40 -10.77 -4.19
CA ARG A 34 -3.45 -12.08 -4.83
C ARG A 34 -3.90 -11.89 -6.27
N SER A 35 -3.18 -12.50 -7.19
CA SER A 35 -3.56 -12.46 -8.60
C SER A 35 -2.97 -13.66 -9.31
N VAL A 36 -3.47 -13.89 -10.52
CA VAL A 36 -2.90 -14.90 -11.41
C VAL A 36 -2.22 -14.13 -12.53
N GLN A 37 -0.95 -14.42 -12.72
CA GLN A 37 -0.13 -13.77 -13.75
C GLN A 37 0.38 -14.84 -14.71
N GLU A 38 0.69 -14.45 -15.91
CA GLU A 38 1.29 -15.35 -16.90
C GLU A 38 2.78 -15.07 -17.01
N GLU A 39 3.57 -16.14 -16.89
CA GLU A 39 5.02 -16.03 -16.99
C GLU A 39 5.54 -17.26 -17.71
N ALA A 40 6.32 -17.06 -18.77
CA ALA A 40 6.91 -18.13 -19.56
C ALA A 40 5.89 -19.16 -20.06
N GLY A 41 4.68 -18.69 -20.38
CA GLY A 41 3.60 -19.54 -20.88
C GLY A 41 2.82 -20.28 -19.80
N PHE A 42 3.11 -20.04 -18.53
CA PHE A 42 2.42 -20.70 -17.43
C PHE A 42 1.68 -19.67 -16.59
N HIS A 43 0.56 -20.10 -16.00
CA HIS A 43 -0.16 -19.29 -15.05
C HIS A 43 0.47 -19.44 -13.69
N ARG A 44 0.81 -18.29 -13.07
CA ARG A 44 1.42 -18.28 -11.75
C ARG A 44 0.56 -17.51 -10.79
N GLN A 45 0.41 -18.02 -9.59
CA GLN A 45 -0.24 -17.28 -8.53
C GLN A 45 0.78 -16.34 -7.91
N ALA A 46 0.43 -15.06 -7.91
CA ALA A 46 1.24 -14.02 -7.28
C ALA A 46 0.58 -13.61 -5.98
N TRP A 47 1.37 -13.55 -4.92
CA TRP A 47 0.89 -13.19 -3.60
C TRP A 47 1.94 -12.35 -2.90
N CYS A 48 1.48 -11.29 -2.26
CA CYS A 48 2.36 -10.52 -1.38
C CYS A 48 1.55 -9.73 -0.37
N ARG A 49 2.22 -9.33 0.69
CA ARG A 49 1.71 -8.32 1.61
C ARG A 49 2.57 -7.09 1.41
N MET A 50 1.93 -5.98 1.08
CA MET A 50 2.64 -4.75 0.76
C MET A 50 2.29 -3.69 1.79
N PRO A 51 3.28 -3.25 2.58
CA PRO A 51 3.08 -2.08 3.43
C PRO A 51 2.89 -0.84 2.56
N VAL A 52 1.92 -0.02 2.95
CA VAL A 52 1.59 1.21 2.23
C VAL A 52 1.71 2.36 3.21
N ILE A 53 2.30 3.45 2.76
CA ILE A 53 2.37 4.68 3.53
C ILE A 53 1.76 5.82 2.72
N VAL A 54 0.89 6.59 3.37
CA VAL A 54 0.26 7.77 2.77
C VAL A 54 0.75 8.97 3.56
N SER A 55 1.50 9.85 2.91
CA SER A 55 2.13 10.98 3.56
C SER A 55 1.53 12.28 3.06
N GLY A 56 1.47 13.28 3.97
CA GLY A 56 1.01 14.62 3.64
C GLY A 56 -0.43 14.86 4.04
N GLN A 57 -0.70 16.10 4.45
CA GLN A 57 -2.03 16.50 4.96
C GLN A 57 -3.11 16.31 3.90
N GLU A 58 -2.82 16.65 2.67
CA GLU A 58 -3.79 16.65 1.57
C GLU A 58 -4.24 15.24 1.18
N ASN A 59 -3.46 14.22 1.55
CA ASN A 59 -3.75 12.84 1.16
C ASN A 59 -4.40 12.05 2.28
N GLN A 60 -4.62 12.64 3.45
CA GLN A 60 -5.14 11.88 4.59
C GLN A 60 -6.63 11.61 4.51
N ALA A 61 -7.39 12.43 3.80
CA ALA A 61 -8.85 12.30 3.77
C ALA A 61 -9.32 10.93 3.29
N ILE A 62 -8.68 10.40 2.24
CA ILE A 62 -9.07 9.10 1.68
C ILE A 62 -8.86 7.97 2.69
N THR A 63 -7.89 8.13 3.59
CA THR A 63 -7.55 7.07 4.55
C THR A 63 -8.63 6.87 5.61
N HIS A 64 -9.54 7.83 5.78
CA HIS A 64 -10.62 7.69 6.76
C HIS A 64 -11.63 6.62 6.34
N SER A 65 -11.68 6.28 5.06
CA SER A 65 -12.56 5.23 4.54
C SER A 65 -11.90 3.86 4.50
N ILE A 66 -10.65 3.77 4.92
CA ILE A 66 -9.88 2.53 4.83
C ILE A 66 -9.95 1.78 6.16
N THR A 67 -10.46 0.55 6.08
CA THR A 67 -10.53 -0.36 7.24
C THR A 67 -10.07 -1.74 6.77
N VAL A 68 -9.85 -2.65 7.71
CA VAL A 68 -9.55 -4.04 7.37
C VAL A 68 -10.69 -4.60 6.53
N GLY A 69 -10.35 -5.23 5.40
CA GLY A 69 -11.31 -5.77 4.45
C GLY A 69 -11.63 -4.86 3.28
N THR A 70 -11.23 -3.58 3.34
CA THR A 70 -11.41 -2.66 2.23
C THR A 70 -10.52 -3.07 1.06
N VAL A 71 -11.07 -3.08 -0.15
CA VAL A 71 -10.30 -3.37 -1.37
C VAL A 71 -9.90 -2.07 -2.01
N VAL A 72 -8.62 -1.93 -2.30
CA VAL A 72 -8.06 -0.69 -2.84
C VAL A 72 -7.11 -0.99 -3.99
N THR A 73 -6.93 -0.01 -4.86
CA THR A 73 -5.80 0.05 -5.80
C THR A 73 -4.93 1.22 -5.37
N VAL A 74 -3.67 0.95 -5.13
CA VAL A 74 -2.70 1.96 -4.69
C VAL A 74 -1.70 2.17 -5.80
N GLN A 75 -1.48 3.44 -6.18
CA GLN A 75 -0.48 3.81 -7.16
C GLN A 75 0.53 4.72 -6.49
N GLY A 76 1.79 4.50 -6.81
CA GLY A 76 2.85 5.32 -6.26
C GLY A 76 4.22 4.78 -6.59
N PHE A 77 5.15 4.96 -5.70
CA PHE A 77 6.53 4.49 -5.88
C PHE A 77 6.94 3.63 -4.69
N VAL A 78 7.99 2.83 -4.89
CA VAL A 78 8.49 1.94 -3.85
C VAL A 78 9.87 2.38 -3.38
N SER A 79 10.11 2.13 -2.10
CA SER A 79 11.43 2.31 -1.51
C SER A 79 11.59 1.29 -0.38
N CYS A 80 12.80 1.15 0.12
CA CYS A 80 13.06 0.30 1.27
C CYS A 80 13.25 1.13 2.51
N HIS A 81 12.66 0.67 3.61
CA HIS A 81 12.89 1.24 4.92
C HIS A 81 13.65 0.21 5.75
N GLN A 82 14.65 0.67 6.49
CA GLN A 82 15.40 -0.20 7.37
C GLN A 82 14.70 -0.33 8.70
N ALA A 83 14.51 -1.56 9.14
CA ALA A 83 14.00 -1.85 10.47
C ALA A 83 15.15 -1.83 11.49
N ARG A 84 14.80 -1.83 12.78
CA ARG A 84 15.79 -1.80 13.86
C ARG A 84 16.74 -2.99 13.82
N ASN A 85 16.26 -4.12 13.29
CA ASN A 85 17.08 -5.34 13.19
C ASN A 85 18.02 -5.34 11.98
N GLY A 86 18.08 -4.21 11.24
CA GLY A 86 18.94 -4.08 10.08
C GLY A 86 18.36 -4.64 8.80
N LEU A 87 17.19 -5.26 8.85
CA LEU A 87 16.54 -5.78 7.65
C LEU A 87 15.83 -4.69 6.89
N SER A 88 15.87 -4.76 5.56
CA SER A 88 15.17 -3.83 4.70
C SER A 88 13.74 -4.32 4.47
N LYS A 89 12.81 -3.38 4.40
CA LYS A 89 11.41 -3.67 4.15
C LYS A 89 10.93 -2.79 3.00
N LEU A 90 10.35 -3.42 1.98
CA LEU A 90 9.79 -2.69 0.86
C LEU A 90 8.49 -2.00 1.28
N VAL A 91 8.33 -0.74 0.88
CA VAL A 91 7.16 0.06 1.20
C VAL A 91 6.68 0.75 -0.06
N LEU A 92 5.36 0.74 -0.28
CA LEU A 92 4.72 1.47 -1.36
C LEU A 92 4.26 2.82 -0.82
N HIS A 93 4.84 3.89 -1.38
CA HIS A 93 4.45 5.26 -1.04
C HIS A 93 3.29 5.64 -1.94
N ALA A 94 2.11 5.81 -1.35
CA ALA A 94 0.90 6.05 -2.11
C ALA A 94 0.83 7.49 -2.58
N GLU A 95 0.62 7.66 -3.88
CA GLU A 95 0.33 8.95 -4.49
C GLU A 95 -1.15 9.05 -4.82
N GLN A 96 -1.77 7.91 -5.11
CA GLN A 96 -3.17 7.84 -5.47
C GLN A 96 -3.76 6.54 -4.95
N ILE A 97 -4.93 6.62 -4.36
CA ILE A 97 -5.65 5.46 -3.85
C ILE A 97 -7.06 5.49 -4.41
N GLU A 98 -7.47 4.36 -4.98
CA GLU A 98 -8.82 4.17 -5.45
C GLU A 98 -9.49 3.10 -4.60
N LEU A 99 -10.64 3.42 -4.03
CA LEU A 99 -11.44 2.44 -3.31
C LEU A 99 -12.25 1.66 -4.33
N ILE A 100 -12.09 0.33 -4.30
CA ILE A 100 -12.82 -0.52 -5.22
C ILE A 100 -14.10 -0.94 -4.55
N ASP A 101 -15.24 -0.61 -5.18
CA ASP A 101 -16.54 -1.04 -4.69
C ASP A 101 -16.63 -2.56 -4.84
N SER A 102 -17.02 -3.23 -3.76
CA SER A 102 -17.14 -4.69 -3.77
C SER A 102 -18.37 -5.18 -4.54
N GLY A 103 -19.13 -4.29 -5.12
CA GLY A 103 -20.20 -4.66 -6.04
C GLY A 103 -21.53 -5.03 -5.38
N ASP A 104 -21.75 -4.57 -4.21
CA ASP A 104 -23.03 -4.84 -3.54
C ASP A 104 -24.08 -3.82 -3.79
#